data_1c971463eec4a3e8c616090952f22f11
#
_entry.id   1c971463eec4a3e8c616090952f22f11
#
_cell.length_a   1.000
_cell.length_b   1.000
_cell.length_c   1.000
_cell.angle_alpha   90.00
_cell.angle_beta   90.00
_cell.angle_gamma   90.00
#
_symmetry.space_group_name_H-M   'P 1'
#
loop_
_entity.id
_entity.type
_entity.pdbx_description
1 polymer ?
#
loop_
_entity_poly.entity_id
_entity_poly.type
_entity_poly.pdbx_seq_one_letter_code
_entity_poly.pdbx_strand_id
1 'polypeptide(L)'
;MRKKYAAVVLGLTLSISQAGIFGAGLTVNAASEAAEDTEESTDTETQTDEEKTPGDEDKKEQGSPEKGDQQGEPPEKPDGEPPQGNPGGQSSGVDSYSAVKDYTEDAESEKETFASTGKDENSVHISEGAKVVLDEAEISRKSEESTGGDNSSFYGVGAAVLDTEITTKKDTSGGIHVAGGGTLYAWDMDIETEGESSAAVRSDRGGGTMVIDGGSYTSNGVGSPVVYSTADISINNAELTANGSEAVCIEGMNTVRLFDSDLTGNMSDLEQNDCTWNVILYQSMSGDSEIGNSTFEMTGGSVTAGNGGMFYTTNTESTITLSGVDIVNADDSEFFLRCTGNSNERGWGTAGENGADCLFTGIQQQMQGDVIWDSISNLDFYMTEGSTLEGAVVDDESKADDGGDGYCNFYIGEDCTWTVTGDSTLSRLFNAGNIVDKNGETVTVKGTDGTVYQEGSGSCTITVDSYSEDADLSGAAKAGQWSDYQVEKPEELI
;
A
#
# COMPACT_ATOMS: atom_id res chain seq x y z
N MET A 1 -45.23 -15.64 -27.56
CA MET A 1 -44.45 -16.70 -26.92
C MET A 1 -43.83 -16.05 -25.71
N ARG A 2 -44.25 -16.41 -24.56
CA ARG A 2 -43.72 -15.81 -23.32
C ARG A 2 -42.41 -16.56 -22.95
N LYS A 3 -41.28 -15.91 -23.02
CA LYS A 3 -40.03 -16.45 -22.50
C LYS A 3 -40.06 -16.29 -20.97
N LYS A 4 -39.97 -17.40 -20.28
CA LYS A 4 -39.79 -17.43 -18.83
C LYS A 4 -38.29 -17.25 -18.57
N TYR A 5 -37.94 -16.15 -17.92
CA TYR A 5 -36.61 -15.97 -17.39
C TYR A 5 -36.48 -16.77 -16.09
N ALA A 6 -35.49 -17.63 -16.03
CA ALA A 6 -35.10 -18.32 -14.82
C ALA A 6 -34.03 -17.46 -14.14
N ALA A 7 -34.29 -17.01 -12.94
CA ALA A 7 -33.30 -16.38 -12.13
C ALA A 7 -32.22 -17.40 -11.74
N VAL A 8 -31.01 -17.21 -12.21
CA VAL A 8 -29.84 -17.98 -11.80
C VAL A 8 -29.29 -17.30 -10.55
N VAL A 9 -29.49 -17.92 -9.43
CA VAL A 9 -28.82 -17.55 -8.18
C VAL A 9 -27.39 -18.07 -8.29
N LEU A 10 -26.45 -17.19 -8.59
CA LEU A 10 -25.01 -17.50 -8.50
C LEU A 10 -24.66 -17.61 -7.01
N GLY A 11 -24.65 -18.82 -6.49
CA GLY A 11 -24.08 -19.10 -5.17
C GLY A 11 -22.56 -19.15 -5.31
N LEU A 12 -21.87 -18.05 -5.02
CA LEU A 12 -20.42 -18.07 -4.83
C LEU A 12 -20.12 -18.90 -3.58
N THR A 13 -19.64 -20.12 -3.76
CA THR A 13 -18.96 -20.86 -2.69
C THR A 13 -17.50 -20.47 -2.71
N LEU A 14 -17.11 -19.55 -1.85
CA LEU A 14 -15.71 -19.29 -1.57
C LEU A 14 -15.11 -20.56 -0.96
N SER A 15 -14.23 -21.23 -1.68
CA SER A 15 -13.41 -22.30 -1.15
C SER A 15 -12.22 -21.70 -0.43
N ILE A 16 -12.39 -21.43 0.86
CA ILE A 16 -11.26 -21.07 1.72
C ILE A 16 -10.46 -22.34 1.97
N SER A 17 -9.29 -22.47 1.36
CA SER A 17 -8.32 -23.48 1.73
C SER A 17 -7.69 -23.08 3.07
N GLN A 18 -8.14 -23.72 4.15
CA GLN A 18 -7.50 -23.61 5.45
C GLN A 18 -6.12 -24.26 5.42
N ALA A 19 -5.08 -23.46 5.45
CA ALA A 19 -3.80 -23.88 6.02
C ALA A 19 -3.87 -23.62 7.52
N GLY A 20 -3.74 -24.69 8.30
CA GLY A 20 -3.94 -24.64 9.74
C GLY A 20 -2.77 -23.97 10.46
N ILE A 21 -3.10 -23.15 11.43
CA ILE A 21 -2.21 -22.77 12.52
C ILE A 21 -2.92 -23.03 13.84
N PHE A 22 -2.17 -23.68 14.75
CA PHE A 22 -2.56 -24.09 16.08
C PHE A 22 -2.81 -22.90 17.01
N GLY A 23 -3.83 -22.98 17.69
CA GLY A 23 -4.52 -22.54 18.80
C GLY A 23 -3.96 -21.72 19.92
N ALA A 24 -4.79 -20.88 20.43
CA ALA A 24 -5.06 -20.76 21.88
C ALA A 24 -6.41 -20.05 22.03
N GLY A 25 -7.30 -20.69 22.78
CA GLY A 25 -8.67 -20.24 22.91
C GLY A 25 -8.83 -19.01 23.81
N LEU A 26 -9.79 -18.19 23.45
CA LEU A 26 -10.47 -17.31 24.40
C LEU A 26 -11.98 -17.38 24.13
N THR A 27 -12.69 -17.87 25.12
CA THR A 27 -14.14 -17.92 25.18
C THR A 27 -14.69 -16.53 25.44
N VAL A 28 -15.58 -16.05 24.58
CA VAL A 28 -16.43 -14.89 24.86
C VAL A 28 -17.86 -15.38 25.04
N ASN A 29 -18.38 -15.16 26.23
CA ASN A 29 -19.78 -15.38 26.58
C ASN A 29 -20.64 -14.23 26.06
N ALA A 30 -21.61 -14.55 25.25
CA ALA A 30 -22.72 -13.67 24.96
C ALA A 30 -23.78 -13.76 26.10
N ALA A 31 -24.21 -12.62 26.59
CA ALA A 31 -25.44 -12.52 27.36
C ALA A 31 -26.22 -11.29 26.90
N SER A 32 -27.36 -11.55 26.28
CA SER A 32 -28.43 -10.60 26.02
C SER A 32 -29.15 -10.28 27.33
N GLU A 33 -29.62 -9.04 27.50
CA GLU A 33 -30.97 -8.75 27.94
C GLU A 33 -31.27 -7.24 28.00
N ALA A 34 -32.45 -6.94 27.70
CA ALA A 34 -33.22 -5.85 27.28
C ALA A 34 -33.75 -4.94 28.41
N ALA A 35 -34.21 -3.76 27.94
CA ALA A 35 -35.33 -2.91 28.44
C ALA A 35 -35.08 -2.09 29.72
N GLU A 36 -35.44 -0.89 29.80
CA GLU A 36 -36.56 -0.01 29.64
C GLU A 36 -36.32 1.33 30.37
N ASP A 37 -36.69 2.39 29.67
CA ASP A 37 -37.41 3.60 30.09
C ASP A 37 -37.13 4.30 31.44
N THR A 38 -36.89 5.59 31.42
CA THR A 38 -37.81 6.72 31.73
C THR A 38 -37.06 8.04 31.95
N GLU A 39 -37.49 9.01 31.18
CA GLU A 39 -37.80 10.42 31.38
C GLU A 39 -37.27 11.23 32.58
N GLU A 40 -36.96 12.44 32.27
CA GLU A 40 -37.42 13.78 32.66
C GLU A 40 -36.43 14.67 33.43
N SER A 41 -36.03 15.66 32.76
CA SER A 41 -36.30 17.11 32.86
C SER A 41 -35.47 17.98 33.83
N THR A 42 -35.19 19.10 33.25
CA THR A 42 -35.20 20.51 33.68
C THR A 42 -33.95 21.13 34.28
N ASP A 43 -33.57 22.10 33.46
CA ASP A 43 -33.40 23.55 33.71
C ASP A 43 -32.33 24.12 34.69
N THR A 44 -31.63 25.04 34.15
CA THR A 44 -31.52 26.47 34.48
C THR A 44 -30.10 26.95 34.83
N GLU A 45 -29.61 27.79 33.89
CA GLU A 45 -28.93 29.11 34.05
C GLU A 45 -28.03 29.37 35.28
N THR A 46 -26.87 29.96 35.16
CA THR A 46 -26.57 31.35 34.93
C THR A 46 -25.09 31.66 35.14
N GLN A 47 -24.49 32.40 34.18
CA GLN A 47 -23.46 33.45 34.25
C GLN A 47 -22.73 33.74 35.58
N THR A 48 -21.43 33.99 35.58
CA THR A 48 -20.80 35.32 35.33
C THR A 48 -19.28 35.26 35.63
N ASP A 49 -18.53 35.83 34.70
CA ASP A 49 -17.45 36.80 34.71
C ASP A 49 -16.36 36.87 35.79
N GLU A 50 -15.18 37.19 35.24
CA GLU A 50 -14.09 38.11 35.61
C GLU A 50 -12.84 37.52 36.27
N GLU A 51 -11.75 37.50 35.55
CA GLU A 51 -10.59 38.43 35.45
C GLU A 51 -9.43 38.27 36.46
N LYS A 52 -8.25 38.24 35.84
CA LYS A 52 -6.89 38.70 36.31
C LYS A 52 -5.88 37.71 36.83
N THR A 53 -4.83 37.62 36.00
CA THR A 53 -3.40 37.39 36.25
C THR A 53 -2.79 38.41 37.25
N PRO A 54 -1.51 38.30 37.68
CA PRO A 54 -0.40 37.38 37.46
C PRO A 54 0.48 37.09 38.73
N GLY A 55 1.52 36.25 38.56
CA GLY A 55 2.74 36.42 39.39
C GLY A 55 3.42 35.11 39.86
N ASP A 56 4.51 34.84 39.20
CA ASP A 56 5.86 34.43 39.66
C ASP A 56 6.14 33.32 40.67
N GLU A 57 7.07 32.50 40.20
CA GLU A 57 8.31 31.96 40.81
C GLU A 57 8.31 30.75 41.75
N ASP A 58 9.06 29.77 41.26
CA ASP A 58 10.18 29.04 41.87
C ASP A 58 10.00 27.75 42.69
N LYS A 59 10.80 26.77 42.20
CA LYS A 59 11.60 25.71 42.84
C LYS A 59 11.03 24.34 43.17
N LYS A 60 11.63 23.41 42.39
CA LYS A 60 12.25 22.10 42.73
C LYS A 60 11.70 21.29 43.91
N GLU A 61 11.37 20.02 43.64
CA GLU A 61 12.14 18.86 44.14
C GLU A 61 11.62 17.52 43.62
N GLN A 62 12.55 16.58 43.52
CA GLN A 62 12.49 15.21 42.99
C GLN A 62 11.55 14.27 43.75
N GLY A 63 11.04 13.26 43.03
CA GLY A 63 10.50 12.04 43.62
C GLY A 63 9.82 11.13 42.60
N SER A 64 10.53 10.11 42.11
CA SER A 64 9.97 8.94 41.38
C SER A 64 9.46 7.88 42.35
N PRO A 65 8.88 6.78 41.87
CA PRO A 65 7.67 6.57 41.04
C PRO A 65 6.65 5.64 41.71
N GLU A 66 5.40 5.74 41.39
CA GLU A 66 4.45 4.65 41.61
C GLU A 66 3.63 4.37 40.34
N LYS A 67 3.61 3.10 39.97
CA LYS A 67 2.81 2.52 38.90
C LYS A 67 1.32 2.68 39.21
N GLY A 68 0.59 3.25 38.26
CA GLY A 68 -0.86 3.26 38.28
C GLY A 68 -1.36 3.08 36.85
N ASP A 69 -2.02 1.93 36.62
CA ASP A 69 -2.80 1.63 35.42
C ASP A 69 -3.80 2.74 35.14
N GLN A 70 -3.70 3.38 34.01
CA GLN A 70 -4.81 4.12 33.41
C GLN A 70 -4.80 3.85 31.90
N GLN A 71 -5.85 3.20 31.44
CA GLN A 71 -6.26 3.24 30.04
C GLN A 71 -6.44 4.72 29.66
N GLY A 72 -5.55 5.25 28.85
CA GLY A 72 -5.69 6.56 28.26
C GLY A 72 -6.59 6.47 27.02
N GLU A 73 -7.56 7.37 26.95
CA GLU A 73 -8.27 7.68 25.70
C GLU A 73 -7.24 8.12 24.63
N PRO A 74 -7.51 7.85 23.33
CA PRO A 74 -6.66 8.29 22.25
C PRO A 74 -6.46 9.82 22.30
N PRO A 75 -5.28 10.34 21.93
CA PRO A 75 -5.05 11.79 21.91
C PRO A 75 -6.02 12.48 20.94
N GLU A 76 -6.57 13.62 21.37
CA GLU A 76 -7.39 14.48 20.51
C GLU A 76 -6.57 14.93 19.29
N LYS A 77 -7.21 14.88 18.11
CA LYS A 77 -6.64 15.29 16.83
C LYS A 77 -6.04 16.70 16.93
N PRO A 78 -4.86 16.94 16.34
CA PRO A 78 -4.36 18.30 16.15
C PRO A 78 -5.31 19.07 15.23
N ASP A 79 -5.77 20.26 15.66
CA ASP A 79 -6.49 21.21 14.81
C ASP A 79 -5.51 21.84 13.80
N GLY A 80 -5.38 21.26 12.63
CA GLY A 80 -4.62 21.80 11.51
C GLY A 80 -5.17 21.24 10.21
N GLU A 81 -5.32 22.09 9.19
CA GLU A 81 -5.63 21.63 7.83
C GLU A 81 -4.54 20.66 7.37
N PRO A 82 -4.90 19.53 6.72
CA PRO A 82 -3.93 18.59 6.20
C PRO A 82 -3.01 19.25 5.18
N PRO A 83 -1.73 18.88 5.09
CA PRO A 83 -0.87 19.35 4.01
C PRO A 83 -1.46 18.96 2.66
N GLN A 84 -1.57 19.90 1.73
CA GLN A 84 -1.96 19.63 0.35
C GLN A 84 -0.97 18.65 -0.29
N GLY A 85 -1.47 17.62 -0.93
CA GLY A 85 -0.66 16.67 -1.69
C GLY A 85 -0.27 15.38 -0.96
N ASN A 86 -1.12 14.88 -0.06
CA ASN A 86 -0.91 13.57 0.58
C ASN A 86 -1.40 12.44 -0.34
N PRO A 87 -0.55 11.50 -0.80
CA PRO A 87 -1.05 10.23 -1.32
C PRO A 87 -1.80 9.55 -0.16
N GLY A 88 -3.10 9.32 -0.30
CA GLY A 88 -3.92 8.90 0.83
C GLY A 88 -4.32 10.05 1.76
N GLY A 89 -4.65 11.25 1.20
CA GLY A 89 -5.21 12.35 1.98
C GLY A 89 -6.34 11.86 2.87
N GLN A 90 -6.30 12.23 4.16
CA GLN A 90 -7.35 11.87 5.12
C GLN A 90 -8.71 12.22 4.53
N SER A 91 -9.48 11.20 4.11
CA SER A 91 -10.86 11.44 3.79
C SER A 91 -11.58 11.81 5.09
N SER A 92 -12.10 13.02 5.18
CA SER A 92 -13.12 13.33 6.16
C SER A 92 -14.32 12.47 5.76
N GLY A 93 -14.59 11.37 6.46
CA GLY A 93 -15.67 10.46 6.12
C GLY A 93 -16.93 11.22 5.70
N VAL A 94 -17.50 10.86 4.57
CA VAL A 94 -18.71 11.50 4.04
C VAL A 94 -19.90 10.93 4.79
N ASP A 95 -20.69 11.76 5.44
CA ASP A 95 -21.88 11.33 6.19
C ASP A 95 -22.97 10.72 5.27
N SER A 96 -22.94 11.04 3.98
CA SER A 96 -23.86 10.51 2.97
C SER A 96 -23.29 10.70 1.56
N TYR A 97 -23.51 9.71 0.70
CA TYR A 97 -23.11 9.78 -0.70
C TYR A 97 -24.24 10.35 -1.55
N SER A 98 -23.88 11.29 -2.45
CA SER A 98 -24.76 11.78 -3.51
C SER A 98 -24.28 11.19 -4.83
N ALA A 99 -25.19 10.71 -5.67
CA ALA A 99 -24.85 10.17 -6.98
C ALA A 99 -25.89 10.51 -8.02
N VAL A 100 -25.45 10.59 -9.28
CA VAL A 100 -26.36 10.70 -10.45
C VAL A 100 -27.22 9.45 -10.54
N LYS A 101 -26.60 8.30 -10.27
CA LYS A 101 -27.29 7.01 -10.20
C LYS A 101 -26.89 6.29 -8.90
N ASP A 102 -27.90 5.97 -8.11
CA ASP A 102 -27.77 5.21 -6.87
C ASP A 102 -28.48 3.86 -7.04
N TYR A 103 -27.74 2.79 -6.83
CA TYR A 103 -28.23 1.42 -6.87
C TYR A 103 -28.21 0.85 -5.45
N THR A 104 -29.40 0.62 -4.91
CA THR A 104 -29.62 -0.05 -3.60
C THR A 104 -30.26 -1.43 -3.76
N GLU A 105 -30.54 -1.85 -4.99
CA GLU A 105 -31.12 -3.14 -5.36
C GLU A 105 -30.38 -3.67 -6.59
N ASP A 106 -30.40 -5.00 -6.79
CA ASP A 106 -29.78 -5.66 -7.94
C ASP A 106 -30.25 -5.06 -9.27
N ALA A 107 -29.33 -4.79 -10.16
CA ALA A 107 -29.60 -4.15 -11.46
C ALA A 107 -28.61 -4.56 -12.54
N GLU A 108 -29.04 -4.41 -13.80
CA GLU A 108 -28.23 -4.54 -15.00
C GLU A 108 -28.43 -3.28 -15.85
N SER A 109 -27.33 -2.76 -16.42
CA SER A 109 -27.34 -1.58 -17.30
C SER A 109 -26.40 -1.83 -18.47
N GLU A 110 -26.85 -1.51 -19.68
CA GLU A 110 -26.07 -1.66 -20.94
C GLU A 110 -26.02 -0.31 -21.66
N LYS A 111 -24.81 0.17 -21.98
CA LYS A 111 -24.55 1.37 -22.81
C LYS A 111 -25.19 2.65 -22.25
N GLU A 112 -25.27 2.76 -20.94
CA GLU A 112 -25.77 3.98 -20.29
C GLU A 112 -24.64 4.98 -20.02
N THR A 113 -24.99 6.26 -20.04
CA THR A 113 -24.07 7.37 -19.70
C THR A 113 -24.42 7.95 -18.37
N PHE A 114 -23.46 8.02 -17.44
CA PHE A 114 -23.59 8.60 -16.12
C PHE A 114 -22.61 9.77 -16.01
N ALA A 115 -23.13 11.00 -15.97
CA ALA A 115 -22.31 12.21 -15.92
C ALA A 115 -22.66 13.04 -14.69
N SER A 116 -21.73 13.08 -13.72
CA SER A 116 -21.85 13.93 -12.54
C SER A 116 -21.28 15.33 -12.82
N THR A 117 -22.00 16.36 -12.38
CA THR A 117 -21.58 17.77 -12.42
C THR A 117 -21.76 18.45 -11.06
N GLY A 118 -22.35 17.78 -10.09
CA GLY A 118 -22.58 18.29 -8.74
C GLY A 118 -21.30 18.29 -7.89
N LYS A 119 -21.28 19.16 -6.90
CA LYS A 119 -20.24 19.12 -5.86
C LYS A 119 -20.42 17.86 -5.02
N ASP A 120 -19.33 17.14 -4.74
CA ASP A 120 -19.33 15.92 -3.93
C ASP A 120 -20.35 14.87 -4.41
N GLU A 121 -20.61 14.80 -5.72
CA GLU A 121 -21.57 13.91 -6.34
C GLU A 121 -20.85 12.82 -7.13
N ASN A 122 -21.05 11.55 -6.81
CA ASN A 122 -20.58 10.42 -7.59
C ASN A 122 -21.39 10.28 -8.89
N SER A 123 -20.80 9.72 -9.92
CA SER A 123 -21.55 9.36 -11.14
C SER A 123 -22.40 8.13 -10.89
N VAL A 124 -21.82 7.09 -10.28
CA VAL A 124 -22.52 5.86 -9.89
C VAL A 124 -22.14 5.52 -8.45
N HIS A 125 -23.14 5.19 -7.63
CA HIS A 125 -22.98 4.69 -6.28
C HIS A 125 -23.77 3.39 -6.14
N ILE A 126 -23.16 2.37 -5.55
CA ILE A 126 -23.76 1.05 -5.31
C ILE A 126 -23.61 0.72 -3.84
N SER A 127 -24.70 0.42 -3.17
CA SER A 127 -24.75 0.22 -1.72
C SER A 127 -25.77 -0.85 -1.30
N GLU A 128 -25.97 -1.04 0.00
CA GLU A 128 -26.93 -1.98 0.59
C GLU A 128 -26.73 -3.45 0.13
N GLY A 129 -25.52 -3.80 -0.34
CA GLY A 129 -25.23 -5.15 -0.83
C GLY A 129 -25.82 -5.47 -2.20
N ALA A 130 -26.25 -4.46 -2.97
CA ALA A 130 -26.76 -4.63 -4.32
C ALA A 130 -25.69 -5.24 -5.25
N LYS A 131 -26.12 -6.12 -6.14
CA LYS A 131 -25.33 -6.70 -7.22
C LYS A 131 -25.68 -5.97 -8.52
N VAL A 132 -24.73 -5.23 -9.04
CA VAL A 132 -24.94 -4.39 -10.21
C VAL A 132 -24.00 -4.79 -11.32
N VAL A 133 -24.52 -4.98 -12.52
CA VAL A 133 -23.79 -5.23 -13.75
C VAL A 133 -23.87 -3.99 -14.62
N LEU A 134 -22.72 -3.38 -14.95
CA LEU A 134 -22.61 -2.28 -15.92
C LEU A 134 -21.82 -2.78 -17.11
N ASP A 135 -22.42 -2.70 -18.31
CA ASP A 135 -21.85 -3.16 -19.55
C ASP A 135 -21.72 -2.00 -20.55
N GLU A 136 -20.52 -1.77 -21.09
CA GLU A 136 -20.19 -0.70 -22.03
C GLU A 136 -20.71 0.68 -21.56
N ALA A 137 -20.57 1.01 -20.26
CA ALA A 137 -21.03 2.28 -19.71
C ALA A 137 -20.02 3.41 -19.98
N GLU A 138 -20.53 4.65 -20.12
CA GLU A 138 -19.71 5.86 -20.14
C GLU A 138 -19.93 6.60 -18.82
N ILE A 139 -18.87 6.72 -18.01
CA ILE A 139 -18.95 7.34 -16.69
C ILE A 139 -18.04 8.57 -16.67
N SER A 140 -18.58 9.74 -16.27
CA SER A 140 -17.78 10.96 -16.18
C SER A 140 -18.09 11.78 -14.97
N ARG A 141 -17.07 12.41 -14.40
CA ARG A 141 -17.18 13.39 -13.33
C ARG A 141 -16.52 14.69 -13.74
N LYS A 142 -17.31 15.75 -13.82
CA LYS A 142 -16.91 17.08 -14.29
C LYS A 142 -17.27 18.19 -13.27
N SER A 143 -17.44 17.84 -12.00
CA SER A 143 -17.73 18.82 -10.95
C SER A 143 -16.61 19.84 -10.82
N GLU A 144 -16.93 21.08 -10.51
CA GLU A 144 -15.95 22.17 -10.33
C GLU A 144 -15.26 22.12 -8.98
N GLU A 145 -15.83 21.42 -7.96
CA GLU A 145 -15.30 21.31 -6.60
C GLU A 145 -15.57 19.93 -6.03
N SER A 146 -14.61 19.41 -5.26
CA SER A 146 -14.75 18.21 -4.44
C SER A 146 -14.08 18.44 -3.09
N THR A 147 -14.68 17.95 -2.01
CA THR A 147 -14.24 18.22 -0.63
C THR A 147 -13.73 17.01 0.11
N GLY A 148 -13.73 15.82 -0.48
CA GLY A 148 -13.27 14.61 0.21
C GLY A 148 -12.73 13.52 -0.71
N GLY A 149 -11.88 12.69 -0.17
CA GLY A 149 -11.24 11.59 -0.87
C GLY A 149 -12.20 10.45 -1.27
N ASP A 150 -13.40 10.41 -0.70
CA ASP A 150 -14.41 9.38 -1.01
C ASP A 150 -15.26 9.72 -2.23
N ASN A 151 -14.95 10.80 -2.92
CA ASN A 151 -15.73 11.30 -4.06
C ASN A 151 -15.24 10.70 -5.38
N SER A 152 -15.35 9.40 -5.53
CA SER A 152 -15.01 8.69 -6.76
C SER A 152 -16.14 8.75 -7.78
N SER A 153 -15.81 8.61 -9.06
CA SER A 153 -16.83 8.53 -10.11
C SER A 153 -17.65 7.25 -10.01
N PHE A 154 -17.07 6.22 -9.45
CA PHE A 154 -17.74 4.94 -9.20
C PHE A 154 -17.42 4.49 -7.77
N TYR A 155 -18.44 4.11 -7.03
CA TYR A 155 -18.33 3.62 -5.66
C TYR A 155 -19.28 2.44 -5.48
N GLY A 156 -18.79 1.30 -5.06
CA GLY A 156 -19.64 0.13 -5.09
C GLY A 156 -19.37 -0.95 -4.04
N VAL A 157 -20.44 -1.59 -3.63
CA VAL A 157 -20.48 -2.78 -2.79
C VAL A 157 -21.11 -3.92 -3.60
N GLY A 158 -20.32 -4.60 -4.43
CA GLY A 158 -20.78 -5.72 -5.23
C GLY A 158 -21.10 -5.35 -6.69
N ALA A 159 -20.10 -4.87 -7.42
CA ALA A 159 -20.22 -4.52 -8.82
C ALA A 159 -19.47 -5.47 -9.74
N ALA A 160 -20.01 -5.68 -10.92
CA ALA A 160 -19.33 -6.27 -12.08
C ALA A 160 -19.37 -5.26 -13.23
N VAL A 161 -18.22 -4.90 -13.78
CA VAL A 161 -18.08 -3.82 -14.76
C VAL A 161 -17.26 -4.32 -15.96
N LEU A 162 -17.73 -4.08 -17.16
CA LEU A 162 -17.05 -4.47 -18.39
C LEU A 162 -16.95 -3.29 -19.35
N ASP A 163 -15.79 -3.14 -20.01
CA ASP A 163 -15.58 -2.27 -21.18
C ASP A 163 -16.13 -0.85 -20.96
N THR A 164 -15.93 -0.37 -19.74
CA THR A 164 -16.50 0.90 -19.27
C THR A 164 -15.44 1.99 -19.27
N GLU A 165 -15.75 3.13 -19.90
CA GLU A 165 -14.92 4.34 -19.91
C GLU A 165 -15.24 5.22 -18.71
N ILE A 166 -14.21 5.58 -17.91
CA ILE A 166 -14.33 6.50 -16.78
C ILE A 166 -13.37 7.67 -16.96
N THR A 167 -13.90 8.89 -16.97
CA THR A 167 -13.09 10.12 -17.03
C THR A 167 -13.42 11.05 -15.87
N THR A 168 -12.39 11.45 -15.09
CA THR A 168 -12.55 12.44 -14.02
C THR A 168 -11.62 13.64 -14.22
N LYS A 169 -12.05 14.85 -13.82
CA LYS A 169 -11.34 16.09 -14.17
C LYS A 169 -10.88 16.93 -12.98
N LYS A 170 -11.40 16.69 -11.79
CA LYS A 170 -11.13 17.54 -10.62
C LYS A 170 -10.47 16.75 -9.50
N ASP A 171 -9.91 17.51 -8.56
CA ASP A 171 -9.23 16.93 -7.40
C ASP A 171 -10.16 16.05 -6.59
N THR A 172 -9.61 15.04 -5.92
CA THR A 172 -10.31 14.03 -5.12
C THR A 172 -11.42 13.29 -5.89
N SER A 173 -11.22 13.09 -7.18
CA SER A 173 -12.17 12.44 -8.09
C SER A 173 -11.51 11.24 -8.76
N GLY A 174 -11.42 10.11 -8.05
CA GLY A 174 -10.84 8.86 -8.53
C GLY A 174 -11.70 8.15 -9.59
N GLY A 175 -11.17 7.06 -10.10
CA GLY A 175 -11.85 6.16 -11.04
C GLY A 175 -12.76 5.17 -10.32
N ILE A 176 -12.39 3.89 -10.27
CA ILE A 176 -13.12 2.87 -9.52
C ILE A 176 -12.71 2.87 -8.04
N HIS A 177 -13.69 2.56 -7.17
CA HIS A 177 -13.49 2.70 -5.73
C HIS A 177 -14.28 1.63 -4.95
N VAL A 178 -13.65 1.03 -3.94
CA VAL A 178 -14.33 0.22 -2.92
C VAL A 178 -14.01 0.75 -1.53
N ALA A 179 -14.97 0.61 -0.61
CA ALA A 179 -14.80 0.88 0.80
C ALA A 179 -15.79 0.03 1.62
N GLY A 180 -15.59 -0.02 2.94
CA GLY A 180 -16.52 -0.70 3.85
C GLY A 180 -16.71 -2.19 3.58
N GLY A 181 -15.66 -2.89 3.07
CA GLY A 181 -15.71 -4.30 2.74
C GLY A 181 -16.41 -4.60 1.40
N GLY A 182 -16.55 -3.59 0.53
CA GLY A 182 -17.14 -3.73 -0.80
C GLY A 182 -16.37 -4.68 -1.73
N THR A 183 -17.01 -5.11 -2.80
CA THR A 183 -16.41 -5.97 -3.82
C THR A 183 -16.64 -5.39 -5.21
N LEU A 184 -15.58 -5.31 -6.03
CA LEU A 184 -15.66 -4.87 -7.40
C LEU A 184 -14.88 -5.83 -8.31
N TYR A 185 -15.53 -6.27 -9.38
CA TYR A 185 -14.92 -7.05 -10.45
C TYR A 185 -14.97 -6.22 -11.74
N ALA A 186 -13.83 -6.07 -12.41
CA ALA A 186 -13.73 -5.22 -13.60
C ALA A 186 -12.99 -5.94 -14.73
N TRP A 187 -13.46 -5.76 -15.96
CA TRP A 187 -12.84 -6.29 -17.16
C TRP A 187 -12.73 -5.21 -18.22
N ASP A 188 -11.55 -5.10 -18.81
CA ASP A 188 -11.28 -4.26 -19.99
C ASP A 188 -11.72 -2.79 -19.82
N MET A 189 -11.49 -2.19 -18.65
CA MET A 189 -11.85 -0.79 -18.36
C MET A 189 -10.91 0.19 -19.05
N ASP A 190 -11.40 1.40 -19.37
CA ASP A 190 -10.58 2.53 -19.78
C ASP A 190 -10.80 3.70 -18.81
N ILE A 191 -9.81 3.98 -17.95
CA ILE A 191 -9.92 4.95 -16.87
C ILE A 191 -8.86 6.03 -16.98
N GLU A 192 -9.29 7.31 -17.01
CA GLU A 192 -8.42 8.47 -16.96
C GLU A 192 -8.85 9.44 -15.87
N THR A 193 -7.94 9.75 -14.94
CA THR A 193 -8.16 10.75 -13.88
C THR A 193 -7.15 11.89 -14.00
N GLU A 194 -7.61 13.15 -13.82
CA GLU A 194 -6.79 14.35 -14.05
C GLU A 194 -6.42 15.10 -12.76
N GLY A 195 -7.21 14.98 -11.71
CA GLY A 195 -7.09 15.81 -10.52
C GLY A 195 -6.04 15.33 -9.53
N GLU A 196 -5.67 16.18 -8.58
CA GLU A 196 -4.86 15.79 -7.42
C GLU A 196 -5.64 14.80 -6.54
N SER A 197 -4.93 13.89 -5.86
CA SER A 197 -5.51 12.85 -4.99
C SER A 197 -6.64 12.04 -5.65
N SER A 198 -6.47 11.72 -6.94
CA SER A 198 -7.48 11.10 -7.81
C SER A 198 -6.95 9.81 -8.43
N ALA A 199 -6.68 8.80 -7.60
CA ALA A 199 -6.22 7.48 -8.07
C ALA A 199 -7.22 6.84 -9.05
N ALA A 200 -6.72 6.17 -10.09
CA ALA A 200 -7.58 5.46 -11.05
C ALA A 200 -8.24 4.23 -10.42
N VAL A 201 -7.49 3.48 -9.61
CA VAL A 201 -7.98 2.37 -8.79
C VAL A 201 -7.75 2.73 -7.32
N ARG A 202 -8.83 2.85 -6.56
CA ARG A 202 -8.78 3.32 -5.17
C ARG A 202 -9.60 2.45 -4.24
N SER A 203 -9.13 2.31 -3.03
CA SER A 203 -9.93 1.85 -1.89
C SER A 203 -9.78 2.81 -0.72
N ASP A 204 -10.69 2.71 0.25
CA ASP A 204 -10.69 3.55 1.43
C ASP A 204 -11.20 2.73 2.65
N ARG A 205 -11.48 3.40 3.76
CA ARG A 205 -11.82 2.85 5.06
C ARG A 205 -12.71 1.61 5.02
N GLY A 206 -12.29 0.59 5.76
CA GLY A 206 -12.97 -0.69 5.82
C GLY A 206 -12.61 -1.61 4.66
N GLY A 207 -11.73 -1.17 3.76
CA GLY A 207 -11.18 -2.00 2.70
C GLY A 207 -12.22 -2.60 1.76
N GLY A 208 -11.88 -3.74 1.22
CA GLY A 208 -12.72 -4.50 0.30
C GLY A 208 -11.91 -5.43 -0.56
N THR A 209 -12.48 -5.83 -1.70
CA THR A 209 -11.82 -6.68 -2.69
C THR A 209 -12.03 -6.10 -4.08
N MET A 210 -10.95 -5.97 -4.84
CA MET A 210 -11.02 -5.70 -6.27
C MET A 210 -10.32 -6.79 -7.06
N VAL A 211 -10.95 -7.27 -8.13
CA VAL A 211 -10.35 -8.17 -9.10
C VAL A 211 -10.54 -7.56 -10.48
N ILE A 212 -9.42 -7.28 -11.14
CA ILE A 212 -9.38 -6.52 -12.40
C ILE A 212 -8.64 -7.35 -13.42
N ASP A 213 -9.22 -7.52 -14.60
CA ASP A 213 -8.63 -8.28 -15.70
C ASP A 213 -8.70 -7.48 -17.01
N GLY A 214 -7.56 -7.03 -17.49
CA GLY A 214 -7.44 -6.19 -18.68
C GLY A 214 -7.69 -4.70 -18.42
N GLY A 215 -7.52 -3.92 -19.47
CA GLY A 215 -7.82 -2.49 -19.49
C GLY A 215 -6.63 -1.55 -19.34
N SER A 216 -6.93 -0.26 -19.37
CA SER A 216 -5.98 0.85 -19.26
C SER A 216 -6.40 1.79 -18.15
N TYR A 217 -5.47 2.12 -17.28
CA TYR A 217 -5.70 2.92 -16.08
C TYR A 217 -4.65 4.01 -16.01
N THR A 218 -5.07 5.27 -16.10
CA THR A 218 -4.17 6.41 -16.09
C THR A 218 -4.58 7.42 -15.03
N SER A 219 -3.64 7.82 -14.19
CA SER A 219 -3.78 8.97 -13.29
C SER A 219 -2.75 10.05 -13.64
N ASN A 220 -3.22 11.30 -13.79
CA ASN A 220 -2.41 12.44 -14.23
C ASN A 220 -2.04 13.39 -13.09
N GLY A 221 -2.79 13.37 -12.00
CA GLY A 221 -2.64 14.32 -10.90
C GLY A 221 -1.47 14.03 -9.96
N VAL A 222 -1.04 15.06 -9.26
CA VAL A 222 -0.07 14.94 -8.16
C VAL A 222 -0.72 14.21 -6.98
N GLY A 223 0.03 13.31 -6.32
CA GLY A 223 -0.51 12.51 -5.21
C GLY A 223 -1.66 11.59 -5.63
N SER A 224 -1.65 11.17 -6.90
CA SER A 224 -2.66 10.31 -7.51
C SER A 224 -1.98 9.06 -8.04
N PRO A 225 -1.61 8.09 -7.16
CA PRO A 225 -1.10 6.81 -7.64
C PRO A 225 -2.12 6.16 -8.56
N VAL A 226 -1.66 5.35 -9.52
CA VAL A 226 -2.62 4.63 -10.36
C VAL A 226 -3.39 3.61 -9.53
N VAL A 227 -2.73 3.00 -8.51
CA VAL A 227 -3.38 2.12 -7.53
C VAL A 227 -3.10 2.62 -6.11
N TYR A 228 -4.13 3.02 -5.38
CA TYR A 228 -4.08 3.28 -3.93
C TYR A 228 -4.87 2.22 -3.19
N SER A 229 -4.20 1.48 -2.31
CA SER A 229 -4.79 0.32 -1.65
C SER A 229 -4.85 0.45 -0.13
N THR A 230 -6.07 0.37 0.40
CA THR A 230 -6.45 -0.05 1.74
C THR A 230 -7.34 -1.30 1.69
N ALA A 231 -7.12 -2.17 0.68
CA ALA A 231 -7.95 -3.34 0.35
C ALA A 231 -7.11 -4.51 -0.16
N ASP A 232 -7.75 -5.60 -0.55
CA ASP A 232 -7.18 -6.71 -1.30
C ASP A 232 -7.46 -6.51 -2.80
N ILE A 233 -6.42 -6.10 -3.57
CA ILE A 233 -6.52 -5.76 -4.98
C ILE A 233 -5.67 -6.72 -5.80
N SER A 234 -6.27 -7.39 -6.79
CA SER A 234 -5.59 -8.26 -7.75
C SER A 234 -5.88 -7.82 -9.16
N ILE A 235 -4.83 -7.57 -9.95
CA ILE A 235 -4.93 -7.01 -11.31
C ILE A 235 -4.13 -7.91 -12.26
N ASN A 236 -4.71 -8.22 -13.43
CA ASN A 236 -4.09 -9.01 -14.47
C ASN A 236 -4.17 -8.31 -15.83
N ASN A 237 -3.13 -8.46 -16.64
CA ASN A 237 -3.07 -8.05 -18.05
C ASN A 237 -3.55 -6.60 -18.29
N ALA A 238 -3.13 -5.66 -17.45
CA ALA A 238 -3.54 -4.26 -17.48
C ALA A 238 -2.36 -3.31 -17.73
N GLU A 239 -2.64 -2.15 -18.35
CA GLU A 239 -1.73 -1.02 -18.45
C GLU A 239 -2.05 -0.01 -17.34
N LEU A 240 -1.09 0.25 -16.44
CA LEU A 240 -1.24 1.05 -15.25
C LEU A 240 -0.22 2.20 -15.25
N THR A 241 -0.69 3.45 -15.36
CA THR A 241 0.20 4.60 -15.49
C THR A 241 -0.17 5.74 -14.52
N ALA A 242 0.79 6.18 -13.71
CA ALA A 242 0.72 7.40 -12.92
C ALA A 242 1.69 8.45 -13.47
N ASN A 243 1.18 9.55 -14.03
CA ASN A 243 1.99 10.58 -14.67
C ASN A 243 2.47 11.67 -13.69
N GLY A 244 1.85 11.83 -12.54
CA GLY A 244 2.16 12.85 -11.54
C GLY A 244 2.42 12.30 -10.13
N SER A 245 2.50 10.97 -9.99
CA SER A 245 2.61 10.30 -8.70
C SER A 245 3.40 9.00 -8.81
N GLU A 246 3.65 8.37 -7.67
CA GLU A 246 4.02 6.97 -7.58
C GLU A 246 2.99 6.07 -8.26
N ALA A 247 3.42 4.91 -8.73
CA ALA A 247 2.50 3.99 -9.37
C ALA A 247 1.56 3.30 -8.34
N VAL A 248 2.12 2.77 -7.26
CA VAL A 248 1.36 2.03 -6.25
C VAL A 248 1.63 2.57 -4.85
N CYS A 249 0.57 2.73 -4.09
CA CYS A 249 0.60 3.09 -2.67
C CYS A 249 -0.22 2.06 -1.89
N ILE A 250 0.40 1.38 -0.92
CA ILE A 250 -0.25 0.36 -0.07
C ILE A 250 -0.14 0.80 1.38
N GLU A 251 -1.27 1.01 2.03
CA GLU A 251 -1.33 1.43 3.42
C GLU A 251 -1.77 0.31 4.36
N GLY A 252 -0.95 0.00 5.37
CA GLY A 252 -1.25 -0.95 6.41
C GLY A 252 -1.45 -2.38 5.93
N MET A 253 -2.28 -3.16 6.61
CA MET A 253 -2.51 -4.59 6.36
C MET A 253 -3.35 -4.82 5.09
N ASN A 254 -2.80 -4.41 3.94
CA ASN A 254 -3.48 -4.49 2.65
C ASN A 254 -2.56 -5.02 1.55
N THR A 255 -3.12 -5.30 0.39
CA THR A 255 -2.42 -6.04 -0.66
C THR A 255 -2.70 -5.49 -2.04
N VAL A 256 -1.65 -5.43 -2.87
CA VAL A 256 -1.74 -5.27 -4.33
C VAL A 256 -0.96 -6.41 -4.99
N ARG A 257 -1.62 -7.14 -5.89
CA ARG A 257 -1.02 -8.20 -6.72
C ARG A 257 -1.20 -7.86 -8.18
N LEU A 258 -0.13 -7.93 -8.94
CA LEU A 258 -0.12 -7.67 -10.39
C LEU A 258 0.36 -8.93 -11.12
N PHE A 259 -0.37 -9.32 -12.17
CA PHE A 259 -0.03 -10.44 -13.01
C PHE A 259 0.02 -9.99 -14.46
N ASP A 260 1.12 -10.28 -15.16
CA ASP A 260 1.32 -9.96 -16.58
C ASP A 260 0.86 -8.53 -16.96
N SER A 261 1.07 -7.56 -16.08
CA SER A 261 0.63 -6.17 -16.21
C SER A 261 1.81 -5.21 -16.34
N ASP A 262 1.60 -4.07 -17.00
CA ASP A 262 2.60 -3.04 -17.16
C ASP A 262 2.30 -1.87 -16.21
N LEU A 263 3.24 -1.59 -15.29
CA LEU A 263 3.12 -0.58 -14.24
C LEU A 263 4.13 0.54 -14.45
N THR A 264 3.68 1.78 -14.53
CA THR A 264 4.54 2.96 -14.70
C THR A 264 4.16 4.05 -13.69
N GLY A 265 5.16 4.63 -13.02
CA GLY A 265 4.98 5.81 -12.18
C GLY A 265 6.02 6.89 -12.51
N ASN A 266 5.62 8.15 -12.29
CA ASN A 266 6.47 9.32 -12.45
C ASN A 266 6.14 10.33 -11.35
N MET A 267 6.67 10.07 -10.15
CA MET A 267 6.32 10.79 -8.94
C MET A 267 6.82 12.23 -8.96
N SER A 268 5.96 13.17 -8.55
CA SER A 268 6.38 14.54 -8.32
C SER A 268 7.28 14.64 -7.08
N ASP A 269 8.40 15.38 -7.20
CA ASP A 269 9.25 15.69 -6.05
C ASP A 269 8.56 16.76 -5.18
N LEU A 270 8.11 16.35 -3.99
CA LEU A 270 7.40 17.20 -3.04
C LEU A 270 8.26 17.43 -1.79
N GLU A 271 8.28 18.67 -1.29
CA GLU A 271 9.11 19.09 -0.14
C GLU A 271 8.92 18.22 1.13
N GLN A 272 7.73 17.64 1.32
CA GLN A 272 7.43 16.78 2.46
C GLN A 272 7.91 15.33 2.30
N ASN A 273 8.49 14.97 1.16
CA ASN A 273 9.03 13.63 0.91
C ASN A 273 10.53 13.57 1.18
N ASP A 274 10.98 12.50 1.81
CA ASP A 274 12.42 12.26 2.02
C ASP A 274 13.14 11.85 0.72
N CYS A 275 12.40 11.26 -0.22
CA CYS A 275 12.85 10.82 -1.55
C CYS A 275 11.64 10.67 -2.48
N THR A 276 11.87 10.32 -3.73
CA THR A 276 10.84 9.89 -4.67
C THR A 276 10.89 8.38 -4.84
N TRP A 277 9.75 7.76 -5.09
CA TRP A 277 9.59 6.31 -5.21
C TRP A 277 8.55 5.93 -6.25
N ASN A 278 8.57 4.67 -6.69
CA ASN A 278 7.57 4.16 -7.64
C ASN A 278 6.49 3.33 -6.96
N VAL A 279 6.87 2.51 -5.99
CA VAL A 279 5.95 1.71 -5.17
C VAL A 279 6.26 1.95 -3.70
N ILE A 280 5.25 2.30 -2.90
CA ILE A 280 5.40 2.48 -1.45
C ILE A 280 4.49 1.53 -0.65
N LEU A 281 5.07 0.96 0.42
CA LEU A 281 4.38 0.22 1.46
C LEU A 281 4.59 0.96 2.78
N TYR A 282 3.51 1.40 3.43
CA TYR A 282 3.63 2.24 4.61
C TYR A 282 2.41 2.17 5.53
N GLN A 283 2.53 2.76 6.71
CA GLN A 283 1.41 2.99 7.62
C GLN A 283 1.32 4.48 7.94
N SER A 284 0.20 5.13 7.60
CA SER A 284 0.02 6.57 7.82
C SER A 284 -0.39 6.93 9.24
N MET A 285 -0.89 5.99 10.03
CA MET A 285 -1.51 6.23 11.33
C MET A 285 -2.79 7.08 11.28
N SER A 286 -3.37 7.27 10.08
CA SER A 286 -4.63 8.01 9.87
C SER A 286 -5.85 7.26 10.44
N GLY A 287 -5.75 5.94 10.59
CA GLY A 287 -6.85 5.04 10.91
C GLY A 287 -7.69 4.63 9.69
N ASP A 288 -7.19 4.87 8.49
CA ASP A 288 -7.85 4.44 7.24
C ASP A 288 -7.62 2.95 6.95
N SER A 289 -6.54 2.37 7.50
CA SER A 289 -6.22 0.96 7.41
C SER A 289 -5.83 0.36 8.76
N GLU A 290 -5.96 -0.96 8.91
CA GLU A 290 -5.45 -1.70 10.06
C GLU A 290 -3.92 -1.80 9.98
N ILE A 291 -3.27 -1.75 11.15
CA ILE A 291 -1.82 -1.94 11.25
C ILE A 291 -1.49 -3.41 11.01
N GLY A 292 -0.51 -3.67 10.15
CA GLY A 292 -0.04 -5.02 9.86
C GLY A 292 0.76 -5.07 8.56
N ASN A 293 0.95 -6.28 8.03
CA ASN A 293 1.79 -6.51 6.87
C ASN A 293 1.17 -5.98 5.57
N SER A 294 1.81 -4.99 4.97
CA SER A 294 1.51 -4.51 3.61
C SER A 294 2.13 -5.47 2.59
N THR A 295 1.40 -5.84 1.54
CA THR A 295 1.90 -6.80 0.54
C THR A 295 1.87 -6.23 -0.86
N PHE A 296 3.01 -6.23 -1.53
CA PHE A 296 3.13 -6.03 -2.97
C PHE A 296 3.67 -7.29 -3.63
N GLU A 297 2.94 -7.80 -4.59
CA GLU A 297 3.35 -8.97 -5.36
C GLU A 297 3.22 -8.68 -6.86
N MET A 298 4.25 -9.03 -7.63
CA MET A 298 4.20 -8.91 -9.08
C MET A 298 4.82 -10.14 -9.76
N THR A 299 4.07 -10.70 -10.71
CA THR A 299 4.49 -11.88 -11.50
C THR A 299 4.32 -11.57 -12.97
N GLY A 300 5.42 -11.61 -13.74
CA GLY A 300 5.44 -11.22 -15.16
C GLY A 300 5.18 -9.73 -15.37
N GLY A 301 5.05 -9.30 -16.60
CA GLY A 301 4.84 -7.90 -16.96
C GLY A 301 6.06 -7.02 -16.72
N SER A 302 5.83 -5.70 -16.59
CA SER A 302 6.90 -4.73 -16.38
C SER A 302 6.60 -3.70 -15.29
N VAL A 303 7.64 -3.23 -14.57
CA VAL A 303 7.55 -2.08 -13.66
C VAL A 303 8.57 -1.02 -14.05
N THR A 304 8.09 0.19 -14.35
CA THR A 304 8.88 1.33 -14.80
C THR A 304 8.81 2.48 -13.80
N ALA A 305 9.96 2.90 -13.29
CA ALA A 305 10.10 4.16 -12.57
C ALA A 305 10.51 5.27 -13.54
N GLY A 306 9.69 6.30 -13.70
CA GLY A 306 10.02 7.48 -14.49
C GLY A 306 11.09 8.35 -13.83
N ASN A 307 11.17 8.28 -12.49
CA ASN A 307 12.16 8.98 -11.67
C ASN A 307 12.31 8.29 -10.30
N GLY A 308 13.33 8.69 -9.51
CA GLY A 308 13.56 8.27 -8.14
C GLY A 308 13.88 6.79 -7.96
N GLY A 309 13.50 6.24 -6.82
CA GLY A 309 13.72 4.84 -6.47
C GLY A 309 12.57 3.92 -6.88
N MET A 310 12.80 2.60 -6.83
CA MET A 310 11.78 1.64 -7.24
C MET A 310 10.83 1.27 -6.10
N PHE A 311 11.33 0.74 -4.99
CA PHE A 311 10.49 0.28 -3.87
C PHE A 311 10.88 0.99 -2.58
N TYR A 312 9.91 1.52 -1.85
CA TYR A 312 10.10 2.12 -0.54
C TYR A 312 9.17 1.48 0.47
N THR A 313 9.70 1.07 1.63
CA THR A 313 8.92 0.59 2.76
C THR A 313 9.33 1.32 4.03
N THR A 314 8.34 1.82 4.79
CA THR A 314 8.56 2.62 6.00
C THR A 314 7.37 2.54 6.96
N ASN A 315 7.64 2.55 8.26
CA ASN A 315 6.63 2.54 9.33
C ASN A 315 5.60 1.39 9.23
N THR A 316 5.99 0.22 8.68
CA THR A 316 5.09 -0.92 8.50
C THR A 316 5.84 -2.24 8.45
N GLU A 317 5.13 -3.34 8.74
CA GLU A 317 5.54 -4.67 8.26
C GLU A 317 5.20 -4.78 6.77
N SER A 318 6.07 -5.39 5.97
CA SER A 318 5.86 -5.47 4.52
C SER A 318 6.40 -6.75 3.89
N THR A 319 5.74 -7.18 2.81
CA THR A 319 6.20 -8.28 1.96
C THR A 319 6.22 -7.81 0.51
N ILE A 320 7.37 -7.91 -0.14
CA ILE A 320 7.54 -7.60 -1.56
C ILE A 320 8.01 -8.86 -2.27
N THR A 321 7.24 -9.32 -3.26
CA THR A 321 7.58 -10.51 -4.05
C THR A 321 7.56 -10.18 -5.53
N LEU A 322 8.69 -10.41 -6.20
CA LEU A 322 8.84 -10.20 -7.64
C LEU A 322 9.22 -11.51 -8.32
N SER A 323 8.50 -11.89 -9.37
CA SER A 323 8.75 -13.11 -10.13
C SER A 323 8.77 -12.85 -11.62
N GLY A 324 9.96 -12.84 -12.23
CA GLY A 324 10.13 -12.69 -13.67
C GLY A 324 9.58 -11.37 -14.24
N VAL A 325 9.70 -10.28 -13.49
CA VAL A 325 9.24 -8.94 -13.85
C VAL A 325 10.33 -8.18 -14.60
N ASP A 326 9.99 -7.52 -15.69
CA ASP A 326 10.89 -6.59 -16.37
C ASP A 326 10.95 -5.26 -15.61
N ILE A 327 12.11 -4.97 -14.97
CA ILE A 327 12.30 -3.74 -14.19
C ILE A 327 13.01 -2.70 -15.03
N VAL A 328 12.41 -1.52 -15.15
CA VAL A 328 12.99 -0.35 -15.83
C VAL A 328 13.18 0.77 -14.83
N ASN A 329 14.43 1.01 -14.47
CA ASN A 329 14.79 2.11 -13.57
C ASN A 329 14.92 3.43 -14.33
N ALA A 330 14.67 4.54 -13.64
CA ALA A 330 15.00 5.87 -14.13
C ALA A 330 16.52 6.02 -14.36
N ASP A 331 16.91 6.94 -15.25
CA ASP A 331 18.33 7.25 -15.51
C ASP A 331 19.04 7.79 -14.25
N ASP A 332 18.31 8.42 -13.34
CA ASP A 332 18.73 9.00 -12.07
C ASP A 332 18.22 8.19 -10.87
N SER A 333 18.03 6.87 -11.04
CA SER A 333 17.52 5.98 -9.98
C SER A 333 18.36 6.10 -8.70
N GLU A 334 17.67 6.40 -7.60
CA GLU A 334 18.30 6.59 -6.29
C GLU A 334 18.51 5.27 -5.56
N PHE A 335 17.60 4.31 -5.73
CA PHE A 335 17.65 2.99 -5.08
C PHE A 335 16.74 1.97 -5.79
N PHE A 336 17.07 0.71 -5.60
CA PHE A 336 16.17 -0.41 -5.94
C PHE A 336 15.15 -0.64 -4.82
N LEU A 337 15.62 -0.78 -3.58
CA LEU A 337 14.79 -0.95 -2.38
C LEU A 337 15.30 -0.04 -1.27
N ARG A 338 14.42 0.72 -0.67
CA ARG A 338 14.67 1.46 0.57
C ARG A 338 13.77 0.91 1.67
N CYS A 339 14.39 0.36 2.73
CA CYS A 339 13.73 -0.18 3.93
C CYS A 339 14.27 0.60 5.14
N THR A 340 13.65 1.75 5.43
CA THR A 340 14.16 2.70 6.44
C THR A 340 13.02 3.41 7.17
N GLY A 341 13.36 4.06 8.28
CA GLY A 341 12.51 5.10 8.84
C GLY A 341 12.34 6.29 7.89
N ASN A 342 11.53 7.25 8.32
CA ASN A 342 11.23 8.48 7.60
C ASN A 342 11.30 9.71 8.51
N SER A 343 11.35 10.93 7.93
CA SER A 343 11.43 12.20 8.68
C SER A 343 10.18 12.56 9.46
N ASN A 344 9.09 11.84 9.29
CA ASN A 344 7.77 12.14 9.84
C ASN A 344 7.14 13.47 9.35
N GLU A 345 7.65 14.06 8.28
CA GLU A 345 7.05 15.27 7.69
C GLU A 345 5.61 15.03 7.19
N ARG A 346 5.30 13.78 6.84
CA ARG A 346 3.95 13.34 6.48
C ARG A 346 3.11 12.83 7.65
N GLY A 347 3.64 12.79 8.86
CA GLY A 347 2.97 12.23 10.04
C GLY A 347 2.98 10.70 10.10
N TRP A 348 3.93 10.04 9.40
CA TRP A 348 4.03 8.59 9.40
C TRP A 348 4.88 8.08 10.56
N GLY A 349 4.22 7.72 11.65
CA GLY A 349 4.86 7.19 12.86
C GLY A 349 5.54 8.24 13.71
N THR A 350 6.61 7.87 14.39
CA THR A 350 7.48 8.73 15.20
C THR A 350 8.88 8.70 14.59
N ALA A 351 9.47 9.84 14.26
CA ALA A 351 10.84 9.90 13.75
C ALA A 351 11.80 9.14 14.68
N GLY A 352 12.70 8.33 14.09
CA GLY A 352 13.63 7.46 14.81
C GLY A 352 13.02 6.17 15.39
N GLU A 353 11.69 5.97 15.28
CA GLU A 353 10.97 4.75 15.73
C GLU A 353 10.05 4.18 14.62
N ASN A 354 10.06 4.78 13.43
CA ASN A 354 9.18 4.47 12.31
C ASN A 354 9.87 3.68 11.20
N GLY A 355 10.73 2.76 11.58
CA GLY A 355 11.36 1.81 10.67
C GLY A 355 10.35 0.85 10.02
N ALA A 356 10.83 0.05 9.09
CA ALA A 356 10.06 -1.00 8.43
C ALA A 356 10.54 -2.40 8.86
N ASP A 357 9.66 -3.40 8.72
CA ASP A 357 10.01 -4.82 8.81
C ASP A 357 9.66 -5.47 7.47
N CYS A 358 10.68 -5.70 6.61
CA CYS A 358 10.47 -6.07 5.21
C CYS A 358 10.99 -7.47 4.90
N LEU A 359 10.12 -8.30 4.33
CA LEU A 359 10.47 -9.51 3.63
C LEU A 359 10.47 -9.25 2.12
N PHE A 360 11.65 -9.19 1.50
CA PHE A 360 11.79 -9.10 0.05
C PHE A 360 12.16 -10.45 -0.56
N THR A 361 11.53 -10.83 -1.66
CA THR A 361 11.87 -12.04 -2.42
C THR A 361 11.91 -11.78 -3.92
N GLY A 362 13.07 -11.98 -4.53
CA GLY A 362 13.25 -12.04 -5.97
C GLY A 362 13.30 -13.49 -6.46
N ILE A 363 12.42 -13.84 -7.42
CA ILE A 363 12.30 -15.16 -8.03
C ILE A 363 12.56 -15.04 -9.52
N GLN A 364 13.64 -15.61 -10.05
CA GLN A 364 14.05 -15.43 -11.45
C GLN A 364 14.12 -13.96 -11.85
N GLN A 365 14.58 -13.08 -10.93
CA GLN A 365 14.46 -11.65 -11.02
C GLN A 365 15.79 -10.98 -11.33
N GLN A 366 15.79 -10.05 -12.29
CA GLN A 366 16.92 -9.17 -12.54
C GLN A 366 16.68 -7.83 -11.83
N MET A 367 17.58 -7.44 -10.93
CA MET A 367 17.45 -6.26 -10.08
C MET A 367 18.67 -5.36 -10.26
N GLN A 368 18.45 -4.05 -10.33
CA GLN A 368 19.50 -3.05 -10.45
C GLN A 368 19.21 -1.85 -9.56
N GLY A 369 20.21 -1.37 -8.85
CA GLY A 369 20.16 -0.26 -7.91
C GLY A 369 20.52 -0.69 -6.51
N ASP A 370 20.76 0.28 -5.64
CA ASP A 370 21.21 0.03 -4.28
C ASP A 370 20.03 -0.44 -3.39
N VAL A 371 20.35 -1.27 -2.41
CA VAL A 371 19.44 -1.62 -1.32
C VAL A 371 19.85 -0.81 -0.08
N ILE A 372 18.95 0.05 0.39
CA ILE A 372 19.18 0.97 1.50
C ILE A 372 18.39 0.49 2.72
N TRP A 373 19.04 0.44 3.87
CA TRP A 373 18.42 0.07 5.14
C TRP A 373 18.99 0.92 6.29
N ASP A 374 18.34 0.87 7.46
CA ASP A 374 18.81 1.53 8.69
C ASP A 374 18.65 0.64 9.92
N SER A 375 19.27 1.01 11.05
CA SER A 375 19.27 0.23 12.28
C SER A 375 17.93 0.22 13.04
N ILE A 376 16.92 0.98 12.62
CA ILE A 376 15.57 0.91 13.18
C ILE A 376 14.63 0.04 12.34
N SER A 377 15.14 -0.55 11.24
CA SER A 377 14.38 -1.40 10.31
C SER A 377 14.92 -2.83 10.27
N ASN A 378 14.08 -3.77 9.88
CA ASN A 378 14.45 -5.16 9.63
C ASN A 378 14.27 -5.47 8.14
N LEU A 379 15.28 -6.09 7.52
CA LEU A 379 15.20 -6.53 6.15
C LEU A 379 15.72 -7.95 6.00
N ASP A 380 14.85 -8.87 5.55
CA ASP A 380 15.23 -10.17 5.04
C ASP A 380 15.10 -10.17 3.51
N PHE A 381 16.23 -10.22 2.79
CA PHE A 381 16.30 -10.11 1.34
C PHE A 381 16.70 -11.45 0.72
N TYR A 382 15.76 -12.08 0.01
CA TYR A 382 15.95 -13.39 -0.62
C TYR A 382 16.13 -13.27 -2.13
N MET A 383 17.17 -13.92 -2.65
CA MET A 383 17.41 -14.11 -4.08
C MET A 383 17.31 -15.60 -4.39
N THR A 384 16.35 -15.96 -5.27
CA THR A 384 16.05 -17.36 -5.60
C THR A 384 15.96 -17.57 -7.10
N GLU A 385 16.12 -18.82 -7.54
CA GLU A 385 15.85 -19.28 -8.90
C GLU A 385 16.60 -18.49 -9.98
N GLY A 386 17.91 -18.23 -9.79
CA GLY A 386 18.75 -17.54 -10.76
C GLY A 386 18.62 -16.03 -10.76
N SER A 387 18.08 -15.45 -9.69
CA SER A 387 17.96 -14.00 -9.54
C SER A 387 19.32 -13.32 -9.52
N THR A 388 19.36 -12.09 -10.03
CA THR A 388 20.57 -11.23 -10.04
C THR A 388 20.28 -9.88 -9.39
N LEU A 389 21.28 -9.34 -8.67
CA LEU A 389 21.28 -7.97 -8.16
C LEU A 389 22.58 -7.28 -8.62
N GLU A 390 22.47 -6.10 -9.23
CA GLU A 390 23.59 -5.21 -9.46
C GLU A 390 23.39 -3.93 -8.63
N GLY A 391 24.07 -3.84 -7.48
CA GLY A 391 23.91 -2.74 -6.53
C GLY A 391 24.81 -2.89 -5.30
N ALA A 392 24.86 -1.85 -4.47
CA ALA A 392 25.43 -1.90 -3.12
C ALA A 392 24.33 -2.13 -2.06
N VAL A 393 24.73 -2.54 -0.86
CA VAL A 393 23.86 -2.54 0.31
C VAL A 393 24.36 -1.44 1.26
N VAL A 394 23.54 -0.43 1.44
CA VAL A 394 23.90 0.82 2.13
C VAL A 394 23.18 0.91 3.45
N ASP A 395 23.94 1.07 4.53
CA ASP A 395 23.48 1.40 5.86
C ASP A 395 23.34 2.93 5.95
N ASP A 396 22.07 3.44 5.98
CA ASP A 396 21.75 4.87 5.98
C ASP A 396 21.02 5.27 7.25
N GLU A 397 21.77 5.64 8.28
CA GLU A 397 21.28 6.04 9.60
C GLU A 397 20.64 7.44 9.64
N SER A 398 20.45 8.09 8.49
CA SER A 398 19.99 9.50 8.43
C SER A 398 18.59 9.72 9.03
N LYS A 399 17.80 8.66 9.17
CA LYS A 399 16.44 8.69 9.74
C LYS A 399 16.29 7.87 11.03
N ALA A 400 17.37 7.31 11.53
CA ALA A 400 17.34 6.39 12.67
C ALA A 400 17.59 7.06 14.04
N ASP A 401 17.81 8.38 14.09
CA ASP A 401 18.09 9.15 15.32
C ASP A 401 19.19 8.49 16.18
N ASP A 402 18.83 7.91 17.33
CA ASP A 402 19.76 7.23 18.24
C ASP A 402 20.08 5.78 17.78
N GLY A 403 19.50 5.33 16.64
CA GLY A 403 19.63 3.97 16.13
C GLY A 403 18.79 2.94 16.87
N GLY A 404 18.86 1.70 16.45
CA GLY A 404 18.10 0.58 16.99
C GLY A 404 18.84 -0.75 16.91
N ASP A 405 18.10 -1.84 17.13
CA ASP A 405 18.59 -3.23 17.05
C ASP A 405 18.10 -3.90 15.75
N GLY A 406 17.77 -3.13 14.70
CA GLY A 406 17.34 -3.61 13.40
C GLY A 406 18.46 -4.34 12.64
N TYR A 407 18.10 -4.95 11.52
CA TYR A 407 19.04 -5.77 10.76
C TYR A 407 18.75 -5.78 9.26
N CYS A 408 19.79 -6.11 8.49
CA CYS A 408 19.69 -6.44 7.08
C CYS A 408 20.34 -7.81 6.85
N ASN A 409 19.55 -8.80 6.45
CA ASN A 409 20.02 -10.15 6.13
C ASN A 409 19.83 -10.42 4.64
N PHE A 410 20.87 -10.95 4.00
CA PHE A 410 20.83 -11.38 2.60
C PHE A 410 20.95 -12.88 2.48
N TYR A 411 20.08 -13.48 1.69
CA TYR A 411 20.03 -14.91 1.39
C TYR A 411 20.15 -15.10 -0.12
N ILE A 412 21.32 -15.60 -0.56
CA ILE A 412 21.67 -15.76 -1.98
C ILE A 412 21.67 -17.24 -2.34
N GLY A 413 20.73 -17.67 -3.18
CA GLY A 413 20.59 -19.04 -3.65
C GLY A 413 21.75 -19.47 -4.56
N GLU A 414 21.95 -20.80 -4.75
CA GLU A 414 23.09 -21.40 -5.46
C GLU A 414 23.29 -20.87 -6.89
N ASP A 415 22.22 -20.55 -7.59
CA ASP A 415 22.19 -20.09 -8.98
C ASP A 415 22.07 -18.57 -9.12
N CYS A 416 22.08 -17.84 -8.01
CA CYS A 416 21.94 -16.40 -7.96
C CYS A 416 23.30 -15.70 -8.00
N THR A 417 23.27 -14.42 -8.47
CA THR A 417 24.49 -13.59 -8.54
C THR A 417 24.24 -12.19 -7.99
N TRP A 418 25.07 -11.78 -7.04
CA TRP A 418 25.14 -10.38 -6.62
C TRP A 418 26.40 -9.72 -7.19
N THR A 419 26.21 -8.73 -8.09
CA THR A 419 27.26 -7.86 -8.61
C THR A 419 27.33 -6.61 -7.74
N VAL A 420 28.34 -6.56 -6.88
CA VAL A 420 28.53 -5.49 -5.90
C VAL A 420 29.11 -4.26 -6.57
N THR A 421 28.42 -3.11 -6.47
CA THR A 421 28.80 -1.88 -7.16
C THR A 421 29.57 -0.90 -6.28
N GLY A 422 29.51 -1.05 -4.97
CA GLY A 422 30.16 -0.24 -3.94
C GLY A 422 30.41 -1.02 -2.65
N ASP A 423 31.17 -0.44 -1.72
CA ASP A 423 31.31 -1.01 -0.39
C ASP A 423 29.91 -1.17 0.25
N SER A 424 29.68 -2.33 0.85
CA SER A 424 28.37 -2.73 1.35
C SER A 424 28.42 -3.13 2.82
N THR A 425 27.37 -2.80 3.55
CA THR A 425 27.23 -3.14 4.98
C THR A 425 25.87 -3.79 5.21
N LEU A 426 25.87 -4.97 5.83
CA LEU A 426 24.66 -5.69 6.22
C LEU A 426 24.94 -6.57 7.47
N SER A 427 23.89 -6.99 8.17
CA SER A 427 24.05 -7.74 9.41
C SER A 427 24.49 -9.16 9.15
N ARG A 428 23.81 -9.89 8.25
CA ARG A 428 24.11 -11.31 7.98
C ARG A 428 24.08 -11.60 6.50
N LEU A 429 25.08 -12.34 6.04
CA LEU A 429 25.16 -12.80 4.67
C LEU A 429 25.16 -14.33 4.61
N PHE A 430 24.11 -14.90 4.04
CA PHE A 430 23.95 -16.32 3.75
C PHE A 430 24.12 -16.52 2.24
N ASN A 431 25.28 -17.00 1.80
CA ASN A 431 25.64 -17.02 0.39
C ASN A 431 25.96 -18.45 -0.10
N ALA A 432 25.04 -19.05 -0.83
CA ALA A 432 25.29 -20.26 -1.60
C ALA A 432 25.59 -19.95 -3.09
N GLY A 433 25.40 -18.70 -3.53
CA GLY A 433 25.54 -18.25 -4.92
C GLY A 433 26.87 -17.61 -5.24
N ASN A 434 26.87 -16.65 -6.15
CA ASN A 434 28.06 -15.97 -6.64
C ASN A 434 28.04 -14.48 -6.26
N ILE A 435 29.16 -13.96 -5.72
CA ILE A 435 29.34 -12.55 -5.39
C ILE A 435 30.59 -12.04 -6.10
N VAL A 436 30.41 -11.04 -6.99
CA VAL A 436 31.47 -10.45 -7.78
C VAL A 436 31.35 -8.93 -7.81
N ASP A 437 32.43 -8.23 -8.18
CA ASP A 437 32.36 -6.82 -8.53
C ASP A 437 31.98 -6.61 -10.02
N LYS A 438 31.88 -5.37 -10.47
CA LYS A 438 31.57 -5.00 -11.86
C LYS A 438 32.55 -5.53 -12.91
N ASN A 439 33.74 -5.98 -12.49
CA ASN A 439 34.77 -6.58 -13.36
C ASN A 439 34.68 -8.10 -13.37
N GLY A 440 33.78 -8.69 -12.58
CA GLY A 440 33.68 -10.13 -12.37
C GLY A 440 34.72 -10.69 -11.40
N GLU A 441 35.41 -9.83 -10.64
CA GLU A 441 36.37 -10.21 -9.63
C GLU A 441 35.67 -10.53 -8.31
N THR A 442 36.18 -11.53 -7.59
CA THR A 442 35.66 -11.93 -6.27
C THR A 442 35.75 -10.76 -5.27
N VAL A 443 34.68 -10.50 -4.54
CA VAL A 443 34.59 -9.42 -3.55
C VAL A 443 35.11 -9.91 -2.19
N THR A 444 35.76 -9.04 -1.44
CA THR A 444 36.19 -9.34 -0.07
C THR A 444 34.98 -9.29 0.87
N VAL A 445 34.77 -10.37 1.67
CA VAL A 445 33.77 -10.40 2.75
C VAL A 445 34.50 -10.42 4.09
N LYS A 446 34.23 -9.42 4.94
CA LYS A 446 34.86 -9.31 6.27
C LYS A 446 33.84 -9.05 7.37
N GLY A 447 34.14 -9.51 8.55
CA GLY A 447 33.40 -9.23 9.76
C GLY A 447 33.64 -7.80 10.29
N THR A 448 32.66 -7.27 11.03
CA THR A 448 32.81 -6.03 11.82
C THR A 448 33.92 -6.14 12.86
N ASP A 449 34.29 -7.35 13.31
CA ASP A 449 35.41 -7.67 14.19
C ASP A 449 36.76 -7.76 13.47
N GLY A 450 36.79 -7.59 12.13
CA GLY A 450 37.97 -7.67 11.29
C GLY A 450 38.32 -9.09 10.79
N THR A 451 37.48 -10.10 11.09
CA THR A 451 37.63 -11.45 10.53
C THR A 451 37.40 -11.40 9.02
N VAL A 452 38.30 -11.97 8.22
CA VAL A 452 38.11 -12.11 6.77
C VAL A 452 37.52 -13.49 6.50
N TYR A 453 36.25 -13.49 6.03
CA TYR A 453 35.54 -14.73 5.68
C TYR A 453 35.90 -15.16 4.25
N GLN A 454 36.01 -14.22 3.32
CA GLN A 454 36.39 -14.43 1.94
C GLN A 454 37.37 -13.33 1.52
N GLU A 455 38.56 -13.72 1.04
CA GLU A 455 39.49 -12.77 0.39
C GLU A 455 39.13 -12.63 -1.08
N GLY A 456 38.99 -11.37 -1.55
CA GLY A 456 38.69 -11.06 -2.93
C GLY A 456 39.79 -10.22 -3.59
N SER A 457 39.81 -10.21 -4.93
CA SER A 457 40.67 -9.34 -5.76
C SER A 457 39.95 -8.10 -6.27
N GLY A 458 38.62 -8.08 -6.09
CA GLY A 458 37.73 -6.98 -6.52
C GLY A 458 37.95 -5.69 -5.71
N SER A 459 37.35 -4.62 -6.21
CA SER A 459 37.50 -3.26 -5.65
C SER A 459 36.57 -2.96 -4.48
N CYS A 460 35.51 -3.78 -4.27
CA CYS A 460 34.51 -3.57 -3.24
C CYS A 460 34.71 -4.50 -2.04
N THR A 461 34.21 -4.09 -0.89
CA THR A 461 34.21 -4.88 0.34
C THR A 461 32.80 -4.97 0.89
N ILE A 462 32.41 -6.17 1.33
CA ILE A 462 31.17 -6.40 2.08
C ILE A 462 31.56 -6.57 3.55
N THR A 463 30.96 -5.75 4.41
CA THR A 463 31.13 -5.81 5.87
C THR A 463 29.89 -6.42 6.50
N VAL A 464 30.04 -7.44 7.36
CA VAL A 464 28.93 -8.19 7.96
C VAL A 464 29.21 -8.49 9.44
N ASP A 465 28.17 -8.72 10.23
CA ASP A 465 28.34 -9.27 11.59
C ASP A 465 28.56 -10.79 11.55
N SER A 466 27.95 -11.47 10.57
CA SER A 466 28.16 -12.90 10.35
C SER A 466 28.01 -13.30 8.89
N TYR A 467 28.72 -14.39 8.53
CA TYR A 467 28.73 -14.97 7.17
C TYR A 467 28.54 -16.47 7.23
N SER A 468 27.77 -17.01 6.29
CA SER A 468 27.59 -18.44 6.04
C SER A 468 27.67 -18.74 4.55
N GLU A 469 28.28 -19.85 4.16
CA GLU A 469 28.27 -20.38 2.78
C GLU A 469 26.97 -21.16 2.48
N ASP A 470 26.12 -21.40 3.48
CA ASP A 470 24.81 -22.02 3.32
C ASP A 470 23.71 -20.95 3.40
N ALA A 471 22.76 -20.98 2.49
CA ALA A 471 21.56 -20.13 2.47
C ALA A 471 20.29 -20.99 2.63
N ASP A 472 19.60 -20.84 3.77
CA ASP A 472 18.29 -21.43 3.97
C ASP A 472 17.23 -20.52 3.33
N LEU A 473 16.68 -20.93 2.20
CA LEU A 473 15.68 -20.19 1.44
C LEU A 473 14.24 -20.53 1.85
N SER A 474 14.03 -21.30 2.91
CA SER A 474 12.68 -21.70 3.34
C SER A 474 11.83 -20.54 3.86
N GLY A 475 12.45 -19.41 4.22
CA GLY A 475 11.78 -18.16 4.60
C GLY A 475 11.34 -17.28 3.43
N ALA A 476 11.79 -17.57 2.21
CA ALA A 476 11.41 -16.80 1.02
C ALA A 476 9.90 -16.88 0.74
N ALA A 477 9.30 -15.74 0.37
CA ALA A 477 7.92 -15.71 -0.09
C ALA A 477 7.77 -16.47 -1.42
N LYS A 478 6.55 -16.90 -1.71
CA LYS A 478 6.22 -17.57 -2.97
C LYS A 478 5.34 -16.65 -3.81
N ALA A 479 5.62 -16.58 -5.09
CA ALA A 479 4.74 -15.89 -6.02
C ALA A 479 3.41 -16.66 -6.17
N GLY A 480 2.30 -15.92 -6.14
CA GLY A 480 0.98 -16.41 -6.47
C GLY A 480 0.80 -16.59 -7.99
N GLN A 481 -0.35 -17.06 -8.38
CA GLN A 481 -0.73 -17.21 -9.77
C GLN A 481 -2.09 -16.54 -9.99
N TRP A 482 -2.28 -15.92 -11.16
CA TRP A 482 -3.57 -15.29 -11.49
C TRP A 482 -4.76 -16.22 -11.29
N SER A 483 -4.60 -17.51 -11.62
CA SER A 483 -5.64 -18.53 -11.43
C SER A 483 -6.16 -18.67 -9.99
N ASP A 484 -5.43 -18.16 -9.02
CA ASP A 484 -5.82 -18.23 -7.59
C ASP A 484 -6.76 -17.07 -7.22
N TYR A 485 -6.80 -16.01 -8.04
CA TYR A 485 -7.54 -14.76 -7.77
C TYR A 485 -8.60 -14.46 -8.83
N GLN A 486 -8.46 -15.00 -10.04
CA GLN A 486 -9.36 -14.72 -11.15
C GLN A 486 -10.82 -15.02 -10.80
N VAL A 487 -11.71 -14.16 -11.28
CA VAL A 487 -13.16 -14.33 -11.18
C VAL A 487 -13.71 -14.58 -12.56
N GLU A 488 -14.63 -15.53 -12.68
CA GLU A 488 -15.29 -15.82 -13.96
C GLU A 488 -16.18 -14.64 -14.37
N LYS A 489 -16.00 -14.17 -15.61
CA LYS A 489 -16.82 -13.08 -16.16
C LYS A 489 -18.27 -13.55 -16.21
N PRO A 490 -19.24 -12.74 -15.68
CA PRO A 490 -20.66 -13.08 -15.78
C PRO A 490 -21.12 -13.31 -17.23
N GLU A 491 -22.08 -14.23 -17.44
CA GLU A 491 -22.61 -14.53 -18.78
C GLU A 491 -23.23 -13.27 -19.44
N GLU A 492 -23.74 -12.35 -18.64
CA GLU A 492 -24.33 -11.07 -19.05
C GLU A 492 -23.29 -10.14 -19.71
N LEU A 493 -21.99 -10.33 -19.40
CA LEU A 493 -20.86 -9.57 -19.91
C LEU A 493 -20.05 -10.31 -21.00
N ILE A 494 -20.56 -11.39 -21.56
CA ILE A 494 -19.90 -12.17 -22.64
C ILE A 494 -20.56 -11.88 -24.03
#